data_86419e30176f3dea3913ba6808494b67
#
_entry.id   86419e30176f3dea3913ba6808494b67
#
_cell.length_a   1.000
_cell.length_b   1.000
_cell.length_c   1.000
_cell.angle_alpha   90.00
_cell.angle_beta   90.00
_cell.angle_gamma   90.00
#
_symmetry.space_group_name_H-M   'P 1'
#
loop_
_entity.id
_entity.type
_entity.pdbx_description
1 polymer ?
#
loop_
_entity_poly.entity_id
_entity_poly.type
_entity_poly.pdbx_seq_one_letter_code
_entity_poly.pdbx_strand_id
1 'polypeptide(L)'
;MAADNSQSSFRRGIMSLVILGLLKKEDMYGYQLVQETTRQSGGAIVTQEGSLYPVLYKLLDQELISDRKVQVGKRMTRVYYHIEPAGLERLKELTREYRELTSGVFRILEEGDADVAGVSDPAVSLECQQGTAGEQKTEETNPVKGGELRPGICF
;
A
#
# COMPACT_ATOMS: atom_id res chain seq x y z
N MET A 1 13.55 25.51 -20.46
CA MET A 1 12.51 24.49 -20.45
C MET A 1 11.91 24.47 -19.05
N ALA A 2 10.75 25.04 -18.88
CA ALA A 2 10.03 25.04 -17.61
C ALA A 2 9.52 23.62 -17.36
N ALA A 3 10.12 22.90 -16.45
CA ALA A 3 9.60 21.64 -15.96
C ALA A 3 8.22 21.90 -15.37
N ASP A 4 7.24 21.23 -15.90
CA ASP A 4 5.82 21.37 -15.64
C ASP A 4 5.51 21.35 -14.12
N ASN A 5 5.33 22.57 -13.58
CA ASN A 5 5.08 22.79 -12.15
C ASN A 5 3.66 22.33 -11.74
N SER A 6 2.78 22.04 -12.70
CA SER A 6 1.40 21.59 -12.47
C SER A 6 1.36 20.15 -11.96
N GLN A 7 2.18 19.26 -12.54
CA GLN A 7 2.30 17.88 -12.11
C GLN A 7 2.89 17.77 -10.68
N SER A 8 3.74 18.72 -10.28
CA SER A 8 4.38 18.70 -8.96
C SER A 8 3.39 19.00 -7.82
N SER A 9 2.36 19.82 -8.05
CA SER A 9 1.37 20.19 -7.03
C SER A 9 0.39 19.05 -6.74
N PHE A 10 -0.12 18.40 -7.78
CA PHE A 10 -0.99 17.24 -7.66
C PHE A 10 -0.27 16.05 -6.97
N ARG A 11 0.94 15.76 -7.43
CA ARG A 11 1.76 14.69 -6.84
C ARG A 11 2.08 14.92 -5.37
N ARG A 12 2.34 16.18 -4.95
CA ARG A 12 2.59 16.50 -3.53
C ARG A 12 1.38 16.18 -2.64
N GLY A 13 0.17 16.39 -3.12
CA GLY A 13 -1.05 16.06 -2.37
C GLY A 13 -1.20 14.59 -2.04
N ILE A 14 -0.80 13.71 -2.96
CA ILE A 14 -0.94 12.25 -2.79
C ILE A 14 0.28 11.57 -2.18
N MET A 15 1.42 12.26 -2.03
CA MET A 15 2.66 11.61 -1.55
C MET A 15 2.55 11.05 -0.14
N SER A 16 1.83 11.71 0.76
CA SER A 16 1.59 11.18 2.11
C SER A 16 0.84 9.85 2.08
N LEU A 17 -0.20 9.75 1.23
CA LEU A 17 -0.95 8.51 1.00
C LEU A 17 -0.05 7.39 0.45
N VAL A 18 0.78 7.72 -0.55
CA VAL A 18 1.70 6.75 -1.18
C VAL A 18 2.74 6.24 -0.20
N ILE A 19 3.39 7.13 0.56
CA ILE A 19 4.41 6.76 1.55
C ILE A 19 3.80 5.88 2.65
N LEU A 20 2.68 6.27 3.24
CA LEU A 20 2.00 5.47 4.26
C LEU A 20 1.56 4.11 3.70
N GLY A 21 1.11 4.06 2.44
CA GLY A 21 0.73 2.82 1.75
C GLY A 21 1.90 1.87 1.53
N LEU A 22 3.10 2.38 1.25
CA LEU A 22 4.32 1.59 1.13
C LEU A 22 4.80 1.09 2.50
N LEU A 23 4.88 1.98 3.49
CA LEU A 23 5.32 1.65 4.84
C LEU A 23 4.38 0.69 5.59
N LYS A 24 3.11 0.63 5.21
CA LYS A 24 2.19 -0.41 5.71
C LYS A 24 2.66 -1.82 5.40
N LYS A 25 3.41 -2.02 4.32
CA LYS A 25 3.88 -3.35 3.89
C LYS A 25 5.18 -3.75 4.60
N GLU A 26 6.13 -2.84 4.68
CA GLU A 26 7.43 -3.05 5.29
C GLU A 26 8.13 -1.72 5.61
N ASP A 27 9.09 -1.75 6.54
CA ASP A 27 9.97 -0.61 6.84
C ASP A 27 10.90 -0.35 5.67
N MET A 28 11.00 0.90 5.24
CA MET A 28 11.82 1.30 4.10
C MET A 28 12.69 2.50 4.43
N TYR A 29 13.87 2.58 3.81
CA TYR A 29 14.69 3.79 3.86
C TYR A 29 14.39 4.71 2.67
N GLY A 30 14.79 5.98 2.76
CA GLY A 30 14.37 7.02 1.80
C GLY A 30 14.55 6.67 0.33
N TYR A 31 15.73 6.17 -0.07
CA TYR A 31 15.98 5.76 -1.45
C TYR A 31 15.09 4.58 -1.90
N GLN A 32 14.83 3.62 -1.00
CA GLN A 32 13.91 2.51 -1.29
C GLN A 32 12.48 3.00 -1.53
N LEU A 33 12.01 3.97 -0.74
CA LEU A 33 10.70 4.60 -0.96
C LEU A 33 10.58 5.24 -2.35
N VAL A 34 11.63 5.92 -2.82
CA VAL A 34 11.68 6.50 -4.18
C VAL A 34 11.54 5.41 -5.24
N GLN A 35 12.35 4.35 -5.13
CA GLN A 35 12.32 3.24 -6.09
C GLN A 35 10.98 2.50 -6.10
N GLU A 36 10.47 2.17 -4.90
CA GLU A 36 9.21 1.45 -4.75
C GLU A 36 8.00 2.26 -5.22
N THR A 37 8.00 3.58 -4.99
CA THR A 37 6.98 4.47 -5.53
C THR A 37 6.89 4.35 -7.05
N THR A 38 8.02 4.46 -7.74
CA THR A 38 8.06 4.34 -9.20
C THR A 38 7.69 2.94 -9.67
N ARG A 39 8.24 1.91 -9.03
CA ARG A 39 8.02 0.51 -9.41
C ARG A 39 6.56 0.09 -9.24
N GLN A 40 5.97 0.33 -8.06
CA GLN A 40 4.61 -0.12 -7.75
C GLN A 40 3.52 0.70 -8.46
N SER A 41 3.83 1.95 -8.86
CA SER A 41 2.91 2.74 -9.68
C SER A 41 3.05 2.47 -11.19
N GLY A 42 3.88 1.53 -11.60
CA GLY A 42 4.14 1.30 -13.03
C GLY A 42 4.75 2.52 -13.75
N GLY A 43 5.46 3.38 -13.03
CA GLY A 43 6.03 4.62 -13.56
C GLY A 43 5.08 5.82 -13.56
N ALA A 44 3.82 5.67 -13.16
CA ALA A 44 2.86 6.78 -13.11
C ALA A 44 3.25 7.85 -12.08
N ILE A 45 3.89 7.44 -10.98
CA ILE A 45 4.38 8.33 -9.93
C ILE A 45 5.91 8.24 -9.87
N VAL A 46 6.57 9.23 -10.45
CA VAL A 46 8.03 9.38 -10.35
C VAL A 46 8.32 10.49 -9.34
N THR A 47 9.09 10.19 -8.32
CA THR A 47 9.49 11.14 -7.29
C THR A 47 11.02 11.19 -7.18
N GLN A 48 11.52 12.28 -6.63
CA GLN A 48 12.93 12.48 -6.33
C GLN A 48 13.11 12.58 -4.81
N GLU A 49 14.29 12.27 -4.31
CA GLU A 49 14.59 12.36 -2.89
C GLU A 49 14.29 13.75 -2.32
N GLY A 50 14.64 14.82 -3.05
CA GLY A 50 14.37 16.19 -2.63
C GLY A 50 12.88 16.52 -2.41
N SER A 51 11.98 15.82 -3.11
CA SER A 51 10.53 15.97 -2.94
C SER A 51 9.97 15.05 -1.87
N LEU A 52 10.64 13.94 -1.59
CA LEU A 52 10.22 12.93 -0.61
C LEU A 52 10.49 13.38 0.83
N TYR A 53 11.70 13.89 1.12
CA TYR A 53 12.09 14.23 2.49
C TYR A 53 11.17 15.25 3.20
N PRO A 54 10.70 16.34 2.56
CA PRO A 54 9.75 17.23 3.20
C PRO A 54 8.45 16.55 3.64
N VAL A 55 8.00 15.54 2.89
CA VAL A 55 6.81 14.76 3.24
C VAL A 55 7.09 13.83 4.42
N LEU A 56 8.26 13.16 4.42
CA LEU A 56 8.70 12.32 5.53
C LEU A 56 8.82 13.12 6.83
N TYR A 57 9.44 14.30 6.80
CA TYR A 57 9.53 15.18 7.99
C TYR A 57 8.16 15.59 8.49
N LYS A 58 7.21 15.91 7.61
CA LYS A 58 5.84 16.22 8.00
C LYS A 58 5.14 15.04 8.67
N LEU A 59 5.34 13.82 8.14
CA LEU A 59 4.75 12.62 8.72
C LEU A 59 5.37 12.26 10.07
N LEU A 60 6.67 12.49 10.25
CA LEU A 60 7.38 12.37 11.53
C LEU A 60 6.87 13.39 12.57
N ASP A 61 6.72 14.65 12.18
CA ASP A 61 6.20 15.73 13.04
C ASP A 61 4.75 15.46 13.51
N GLN A 62 3.98 14.76 12.68
CA GLN A 62 2.63 14.31 12.99
C GLN A 62 2.57 12.96 13.73
N GLU A 63 3.71 12.38 14.09
CA GLU A 63 3.82 11.08 14.75
C GLU A 63 3.09 9.93 14.00
N LEU A 64 2.93 10.06 12.68
CA LEU A 64 2.31 9.06 11.83
C LEU A 64 3.29 7.96 11.41
N ILE A 65 4.57 8.28 11.43
CA ILE A 65 5.70 7.37 11.20
C ILE A 65 6.77 7.63 12.23
N SER A 66 7.62 6.64 12.47
CA SER A 66 8.86 6.79 13.24
C SER A 66 10.08 6.50 12.38
N ASP A 67 11.24 6.94 12.83
CA ASP A 67 12.50 6.65 12.15
C ASP A 67 13.46 5.90 13.06
N ARG A 68 14.29 5.05 12.46
CA ARG A 68 15.39 4.38 13.17
C ARG A 68 16.64 4.35 12.31
N LYS A 69 17.76 4.64 12.93
CA LYS A 69 19.08 4.55 12.30
C LYS A 69 19.60 3.12 12.41
N VAL A 70 19.91 2.53 11.26
CA VAL A 70 20.49 1.18 11.18
C VAL A 70 21.87 1.30 10.54
N GLN A 71 22.89 0.78 11.22
CA GLN A 71 24.23 0.72 10.66
C GLN A 71 24.30 -0.43 9.65
N VAL A 72 24.62 -0.10 8.40
CA VAL A 72 24.78 -1.05 7.29
C VAL A 72 26.26 -1.13 6.95
N GLY A 73 26.91 -2.23 7.37
CA GLY A 73 28.36 -2.38 7.21
C GLY A 73 29.18 -1.50 8.15
N LYS A 74 30.47 -1.30 7.83
CA LYS A 74 31.41 -0.63 8.74
C LYS A 74 31.30 0.90 8.78
N ARG A 75 30.71 1.56 7.78
CA ARG A 75 30.77 3.02 7.61
C ARG A 75 29.47 3.68 7.14
N MET A 76 28.39 2.91 6.88
CA MET A 76 27.17 3.46 6.35
C MET A 76 26.02 3.31 7.36
N THR A 77 25.32 4.39 7.61
CA THR A 77 24.09 4.38 8.42
C THR A 77 22.92 4.70 7.50
N ARG A 78 21.87 3.92 7.56
CA ARG A 78 20.60 4.17 6.86
C ARG A 78 19.51 4.52 7.87
N VAL A 79 18.63 5.43 7.49
CA VAL A 79 17.44 5.77 8.26
C VAL A 79 16.27 5.01 7.66
N TYR A 80 15.71 4.08 8.42
CA TYR A 80 14.50 3.34 8.08
C TYR A 80 13.30 4.01 8.72
N TYR A 81 12.21 4.07 7.99
CA TYR A 81 10.94 4.61 8.43
C TYR A 81 9.95 3.47 8.67
N HIS A 82 9.18 3.60 9.75
CA HIS A 82 8.15 2.65 10.16
C HIS A 82 6.82 3.39 10.31
N ILE A 83 5.71 2.75 9.92
CA ILE A 83 4.38 3.33 10.09
C ILE A 83 3.86 3.06 11.51
N GLU A 84 3.41 4.10 12.18
CA GLU A 84 2.81 4.02 13.50
C GLU A 84 1.29 3.69 13.42
N PRO A 85 0.66 3.23 14.51
CA PRO A 85 -0.80 2.98 14.52
C PRO A 85 -1.62 4.20 14.08
N ALA A 86 -1.24 5.42 14.49
CA ALA A 86 -1.85 6.65 14.02
C ALA A 86 -1.70 6.85 12.50
N GLY A 87 -0.56 6.44 11.94
CA GLY A 87 -0.32 6.46 10.50
C GLY A 87 -1.22 5.49 9.73
N LEU A 88 -1.52 4.32 10.31
CA LEU A 88 -2.46 3.37 9.71
C LEU A 88 -3.89 3.92 9.66
N GLU A 89 -4.34 4.59 10.71
CA GLU A 89 -5.66 5.24 10.72
C GLU A 89 -5.71 6.38 9.70
N ARG A 90 -4.68 7.22 9.68
CA ARG A 90 -4.57 8.31 8.69
C ARG A 90 -4.54 7.79 7.25
N LEU A 91 -3.89 6.66 7.02
CA LEU A 91 -3.89 5.99 5.70
C LEU A 91 -5.30 5.60 5.25
N LYS A 92 -6.13 5.06 6.16
CA LYS A 92 -7.52 4.70 5.85
C LYS A 92 -8.34 5.93 5.46
N GLU A 93 -8.22 7.02 6.23
CA GLU A 93 -8.89 8.29 5.95
C GLU A 93 -8.48 8.84 4.58
N LEU A 94 -7.18 9.00 4.35
CA LEU A 94 -6.65 9.50 3.07
C LEU A 94 -7.06 8.63 1.87
N THR A 95 -7.12 7.31 2.06
CA THR A 95 -7.57 6.39 1.01
C THR A 95 -9.04 6.63 0.66
N ARG A 96 -9.89 6.84 1.67
CA ARG A 96 -11.32 7.15 1.46
C ARG A 96 -11.47 8.50 0.78
N GLU A 97 -10.84 9.54 1.30
CA GLU A 97 -10.87 10.90 0.73
C GLU A 97 -10.43 10.90 -0.74
N TYR A 98 -9.34 10.16 -1.04
CA TYR A 98 -8.82 10.07 -2.41
C TYR A 98 -9.81 9.38 -3.37
N ARG A 99 -10.45 8.29 -2.93
CA ARG A 99 -11.45 7.58 -3.73
C ARG A 99 -12.67 8.44 -4.00
N GLU A 100 -13.20 9.10 -2.98
CA GLU A 100 -14.35 10.00 -3.09
C GLU A 100 -14.06 11.14 -4.05
N LEU A 101 -12.90 11.79 -3.91
CA LEU A 101 -12.46 12.87 -4.77
C LEU A 101 -12.31 12.41 -6.24
N THR A 102 -11.61 11.28 -6.43
CA THR A 102 -11.35 10.73 -7.76
C THR A 102 -12.65 10.33 -8.46
N SER A 103 -13.57 9.66 -7.76
CA SER A 103 -14.89 9.31 -8.30
C SER A 103 -15.72 10.55 -8.66
N GLY A 104 -15.62 11.62 -7.87
CA GLY A 104 -16.28 12.90 -8.17
C GLY A 104 -15.73 13.54 -9.44
N VAL A 105 -14.41 13.54 -9.58
CA VAL A 105 -13.74 14.08 -10.78
C VAL A 105 -14.14 13.30 -12.03
N PHE A 106 -14.10 11.96 -11.98
CA PHE A 106 -14.48 11.13 -13.12
C PHE A 106 -15.92 11.34 -13.53
N ARG A 107 -16.87 11.45 -12.61
CA ARG A 107 -18.28 11.77 -12.94
C ARG A 107 -18.42 13.08 -13.73
N ILE A 108 -17.69 14.11 -13.33
CA ILE A 108 -17.71 15.40 -14.03
C ILE A 108 -17.12 15.29 -15.45
N LEU A 109 -16.03 14.51 -15.59
CA LEU A 109 -15.37 14.32 -16.88
C LEU A 109 -16.22 13.46 -17.84
N GLU A 110 -16.88 12.42 -17.33
CA GLU A 110 -17.73 11.52 -18.11
C GLU A 110 -19.03 12.21 -18.58
N GLU A 111 -19.56 13.17 -17.81
CA GLU A 111 -20.71 13.99 -18.23
C GLU A 111 -20.34 15.01 -19.32
N GLY A 112 -19.04 15.30 -19.51
CA GLY A 112 -18.55 16.31 -20.45
C GLY A 112 -18.03 15.82 -21.79
N ASP A 113 -17.59 14.55 -21.90
CA ASP A 113 -16.95 14.02 -23.10
C ASP A 113 -17.18 12.52 -23.27
N ALA A 114 -17.81 12.16 -24.38
CA ALA A 114 -17.90 10.78 -24.85
C ALA A 114 -16.55 10.20 -25.36
N ASP A 115 -15.43 10.91 -25.19
CA ASP A 115 -14.15 10.59 -25.82
C ASP A 115 -12.99 10.20 -24.86
N VAL A 116 -13.25 10.02 -23.56
CA VAL A 116 -12.22 9.49 -22.64
C VAL A 116 -12.51 8.03 -22.30
N ALA A 117 -12.74 7.23 -23.31
CA ALA A 117 -12.84 5.78 -23.19
C ALA A 117 -11.43 5.18 -23.01
N GLY A 118 -11.01 4.90 -21.78
CA GLY A 118 -9.73 4.21 -21.55
C GLY A 118 -9.22 4.10 -20.13
N VAL A 119 -9.87 4.71 -19.14
CA VAL A 119 -9.45 4.57 -17.73
C VAL A 119 -10.47 3.74 -16.98
N SER A 120 -10.29 2.44 -16.98
CA SER A 120 -11.07 1.52 -16.15
C SER A 120 -10.83 1.84 -14.68
N ASP A 121 -11.90 2.15 -13.97
CA ASP A 121 -11.92 2.36 -12.52
C ASP A 121 -11.43 1.08 -11.80
N PRO A 122 -10.34 1.10 -11.05
CA PRO A 122 -9.88 -0.08 -10.31
C PRO A 122 -10.73 -0.41 -9.08
N ALA A 123 -11.82 0.33 -8.84
CA ALA A 123 -12.64 0.19 -7.64
C ALA A 123 -13.84 -0.78 -7.76
N VAL A 124 -14.06 -1.40 -8.93
CA VAL A 124 -15.24 -2.28 -9.15
C VAL A 124 -14.84 -3.76 -9.22
N SER A 125 -14.13 -4.27 -8.22
CA SER A 125 -13.95 -5.72 -8.05
C SER A 125 -13.90 -6.12 -6.60
N LEU A 126 -14.93 -5.77 -5.85
CA LEU A 126 -15.23 -6.35 -4.54
C LEU A 126 -16.74 -6.54 -4.41
N GLU A 127 -17.35 -7.23 -5.36
CA GLU A 127 -18.64 -7.84 -5.11
C GLU A 127 -18.44 -9.12 -4.33
N CYS A 128 -18.84 -9.01 -3.10
CA CYS A 128 -19.09 -10.06 -2.15
C CYS A 128 -19.99 -11.12 -2.78
N GLN A 129 -19.44 -12.28 -3.14
CA GLN A 129 -20.26 -13.46 -3.37
C GLN A 129 -20.59 -14.05 -2.01
N GLN A 130 -21.74 -13.66 -1.48
CA GLN A 130 -22.41 -14.41 -0.43
C GLN A 130 -22.96 -15.70 -1.06
N GLY A 131 -22.27 -16.80 -0.78
CA GLY A 131 -22.73 -18.13 -1.12
C GLY A 131 -23.92 -18.50 -0.24
N THR A 132 -25.01 -18.78 -0.88
CA THR A 132 -26.19 -19.41 -0.31
C THR A 132 -25.89 -20.83 0.12
N ALA A 133 -26.34 -21.14 1.33
CA ALA A 133 -26.37 -22.47 1.92
C ALA A 133 -27.07 -23.51 1.03
N GLY A 134 -26.48 -24.68 0.98
CA GLY A 134 -27.09 -25.90 0.48
C GLY A 134 -26.62 -27.06 1.33
N GLU A 135 -27.49 -27.43 2.29
CA GLU A 135 -27.42 -28.69 3.03
C GLU A 135 -27.45 -29.87 2.07
N GLN A 136 -26.60 -30.86 2.30
CA GLN A 136 -27.02 -32.26 2.28
C GLN A 136 -26.07 -33.21 3.01
N LYS A 137 -26.60 -33.82 3.98
CA LYS A 137 -26.39 -34.96 4.83
C LYS A 137 -26.09 -36.24 4.05
N THR A 138 -25.18 -37.05 4.55
CA THR A 138 -25.19 -38.51 4.79
C THR A 138 -23.76 -38.94 5.08
N GLU A 139 -23.47 -39.34 6.26
CA GLU A 139 -23.56 -40.61 6.95
C GLU A 139 -22.50 -41.64 6.49
N GLU A 140 -21.75 -42.05 7.54
CA GLU A 140 -21.19 -43.40 7.82
C GLU A 140 -19.93 -43.83 7.05
N THR A 141 -18.87 -44.19 7.63
CA THR A 141 -18.52 -45.19 8.67
C THR A 141 -17.01 -45.15 8.95
N ASN A 142 -16.65 -45.23 10.22
CA ASN A 142 -15.37 -45.73 10.75
C ASN A 142 -15.38 -47.27 10.66
N PRO A 143 -14.32 -48.04 10.68
CA PRO A 143 -13.28 -48.00 11.73
C PRO A 143 -11.85 -48.56 11.43
N VAL A 144 -10.88 -48.14 12.28
CA VAL A 144 -9.92 -48.91 13.07
C VAL A 144 -8.72 -49.60 12.43
N LYS A 145 -7.62 -49.37 13.18
CA LYS A 145 -6.37 -50.12 13.40
C LYS A 145 -5.18 -49.59 12.61
N GLY A 146 -4.06 -49.22 13.20
CA GLY A 146 -3.36 -49.69 14.39
C GLY A 146 -1.89 -49.71 14.03
N GLY A 147 -1.01 -49.44 15.00
CA GLY A 147 0.43 -49.76 14.94
C GLY A 147 1.30 -48.51 14.83
N GLU A 148 1.76 -47.98 15.84
CA GLU A 148 2.83 -48.31 16.81
C GLU A 148 4.27 -48.14 16.29
N LEU A 149 5.00 -47.35 17.14
CA LEU A 149 6.41 -47.36 17.49
C LEU A 149 7.47 -46.62 16.66
N ARG A 150 7.85 -45.40 17.15
CA ARG A 150 9.17 -45.05 17.81
C ARG A 150 10.47 -45.49 17.13
N PRO A 151 11.59 -44.92 17.61
CA PRO A 151 12.17 -43.54 17.56
C PRO A 151 13.64 -43.58 17.05
N GLY A 152 14.32 -42.44 17.05
CA GLY A 152 15.80 -42.36 16.91
C GLY A 152 16.17 -40.99 16.34
N ILE A 153 16.61 -40.08 17.11
CA ILE A 153 17.87 -39.76 17.80
C ILE A 153 19.03 -39.56 16.79
N CYS A 154 19.67 -38.37 16.98
CA CYS A 154 21.05 -37.95 16.64
C CYS A 154 21.33 -37.61 15.16
N PHE A 155 21.90 -36.52 14.82
CA PHE A 155 22.91 -35.56 15.34
C PHE A 155 22.64 -34.16 14.83
#